data_625f4c88c68b72d1cec4cb17ee92a10a
#
_entry.id   625f4c88c68b72d1cec4cb17ee92a10a
#
_cell.length_a   1.000
_cell.length_b   1.000
_cell.length_c   1.000
_cell.angle_alpha   90.00
_cell.angle_beta   90.00
_cell.angle_gamma   90.00
#
_symmetry.space_group_name_H-M   'P 1'
#
loop_
_entity.id
_entity.type
_entity.pdbx_description
1 polymer ?
#
loop_
_entity_poly.entity_id
_entity_poly.type
_entity_poly.pdbx_seq_one_letter_code
_entity_poly.pdbx_strand_id
1 'polypeptide(L)'
;MRRISFETAKLAAEKGYDEDCDSAYDIHGNIIDINNYGLGIIPEYCCPAPYQAELQEWLRNEHGVSVLVELDDTLSYYWIIAPLHPESSILESKIAQEVWCGHYEDCLESGLQAALKML
;
A
#
# COMPACT_ATOMS: atom_id res chain seq x y z
N MET A 1 11.28 -4.41 -6.90
CA MET A 1 9.98 -4.15 -6.25
C MET A 1 10.20 -3.31 -5.00
N ARG A 2 9.34 -2.35 -4.80
CA ARG A 2 9.46 -1.41 -3.68
C ARG A 2 8.52 -1.80 -2.55
N ARG A 3 9.00 -1.73 -1.31
CA ARG A 3 8.14 -1.89 -0.13
C ARG A 3 7.37 -0.61 0.13
N ILE A 4 6.19 -0.74 0.73
CA ILE A 4 5.44 0.43 1.18
C ILE A 4 6.22 1.15 2.28
N SER A 5 5.98 2.46 2.42
CA SER A 5 6.60 3.26 3.48
C SER A 5 6.03 2.90 4.85
N PHE A 6 6.72 3.32 5.90
CA PHE A 6 6.24 3.13 7.27
C PHE A 6 4.86 3.76 7.49
N GLU A 7 4.62 4.95 6.96
CA GLU A 7 3.31 5.61 7.06
C GLU A 7 2.21 4.79 6.40
N THR A 8 2.47 4.29 5.18
CA THR A 8 1.50 3.44 4.48
C THR A 8 1.28 2.13 5.23
N ALA A 9 2.33 1.54 5.77
CA ALA A 9 2.23 0.30 6.54
C ALA A 9 1.37 0.46 7.79
N LYS A 10 1.50 1.58 8.50
CA LYS A 10 0.64 1.88 9.66
C LYS A 10 -0.82 2.02 9.26
N LEU A 11 -1.09 2.73 8.18
CA LEU A 11 -2.45 2.87 7.65
C LEU A 11 -3.03 1.52 7.26
N ALA A 12 -2.26 0.69 6.57
CA ALA A 12 -2.70 -0.64 6.15
C ALA A 12 -3.04 -1.51 7.37
N ALA A 13 -2.20 -1.51 8.40
CA ALA A 13 -2.46 -2.26 9.63
C ALA A 13 -3.73 -1.78 10.34
N GLU A 14 -3.97 -0.47 10.38
CA GLU A 14 -5.21 0.10 10.94
C GLU A 14 -6.45 -0.37 10.18
N LYS A 15 -6.32 -0.65 8.89
CA LYS A 15 -7.42 -1.11 8.03
C LYS A 15 -7.51 -2.64 7.95
N GLY A 16 -6.75 -3.34 8.76
CA GLY A 16 -6.84 -4.79 8.91
C GLY A 16 -5.86 -5.61 8.09
N TYR A 17 -4.82 -4.99 7.51
CA TYR A 17 -3.79 -5.73 6.81
C TYR A 17 -2.99 -6.58 7.81
N ASP A 18 -3.12 -7.89 7.72
CA ASP A 18 -2.48 -8.85 8.61
C ASP A 18 -1.81 -10.01 7.86
N GLU A 19 -1.57 -9.84 6.57
CA GLU A 19 -0.95 -10.86 5.74
C GLU A 19 0.50 -11.12 6.16
N ASP A 20 0.94 -12.37 6.01
CA ASP A 20 2.31 -12.75 6.31
C ASP A 20 3.28 -12.03 5.38
N CYS A 21 4.28 -11.41 5.97
CA CYS A 21 5.36 -10.73 5.24
C CYS A 21 6.71 -11.23 5.77
N ASP A 22 7.70 -11.22 4.88
CA ASP A 22 9.08 -11.54 5.27
C ASP A 22 9.75 -10.40 6.04
N SER A 23 9.17 -9.22 6.01
CA SER A 23 9.68 -8.03 6.68
C SER A 23 8.56 -7.26 7.37
N ALA A 24 8.94 -6.49 8.38
CA ALA A 24 8.04 -5.62 9.13
C ALA A 24 8.77 -4.34 9.51
N TYR A 25 8.02 -3.32 9.90
CA TYR A 25 8.57 -2.12 10.53
C TYR A 25 8.50 -2.24 12.05
N ASP A 26 9.57 -1.80 12.73
CA ASP A 26 9.53 -1.64 14.18
C ASP A 26 8.79 -0.35 14.57
N ILE A 27 8.71 -0.06 15.86
CA ILE A 27 8.01 1.13 16.35
C ILE A 27 8.70 2.44 15.95
N HIS A 28 9.96 2.37 15.51
CA HIS A 28 10.73 3.54 15.07
C HIS A 28 10.74 3.71 13.56
N GLY A 29 10.08 2.83 12.81
CA GLY A 29 10.04 2.88 11.36
C GLY A 29 11.24 2.24 10.68
N ASN A 30 12.02 1.44 11.40
CA ASN A 30 13.12 0.67 10.83
C ASN A 30 12.62 -0.67 10.29
N ILE A 31 13.14 -1.08 9.14
CA ILE A 31 12.76 -2.36 8.55
C ILE A 31 13.47 -3.51 9.26
N ILE A 32 12.71 -4.57 9.55
CA ILE A 32 13.20 -5.79 10.18
C ILE A 32 12.91 -6.95 9.24
N ASP A 33 13.93 -7.75 8.93
CA ASP A 33 13.74 -9.01 8.21
C ASP A 33 13.38 -10.11 9.22
N ILE A 34 12.13 -10.55 9.21
CA ILE A 34 11.59 -11.52 10.14
C ILE A 34 12.30 -12.87 10.00
N ASN A 35 12.75 -13.23 8.81
CA ASN A 35 13.41 -14.50 8.55
C ASN A 35 14.80 -14.61 9.16
N ASN A 36 15.41 -13.50 9.52
CA ASN A 36 16.73 -13.48 10.17
C ASN A 36 16.69 -13.76 11.68
N TYR A 37 15.48 -13.83 12.25
CA TYR A 37 15.33 -14.13 13.68
C TYR A 37 14.97 -15.59 13.87
N GLY A 38 15.69 -16.26 14.75
CA GLY A 38 15.42 -17.67 15.09
C GLY A 38 14.07 -17.83 15.80
N LEU A 39 13.64 -19.10 15.91
CA LEU A 39 12.37 -19.45 16.57
C LEU A 39 12.31 -18.86 17.99
N GLY A 40 11.31 -18.04 18.24
CA GLY A 40 11.02 -17.50 19.57
C GLY A 40 11.62 -16.13 19.88
N ILE A 41 12.41 -15.54 18.98
CA ILE A 41 13.01 -14.21 19.16
C ILE A 41 12.60 -13.32 18.00
N ILE A 42 11.33 -12.96 17.94
CA ILE A 42 10.86 -11.93 17.01
C ILE A 42 10.80 -10.63 17.80
N PRO A 43 11.58 -9.60 17.40
CA PRO A 43 11.47 -8.32 18.07
C PRO A 43 10.06 -7.76 17.89
N GLU A 44 9.62 -6.98 18.86
CA GLU A 44 8.34 -6.34 18.80
C GLU A 44 8.28 -5.44 17.57
N TYR A 45 7.33 -5.68 16.67
CA TYR A 45 7.17 -4.89 15.46
C TYR A 45 5.84 -4.12 15.46
N CYS A 46 5.82 -3.00 14.75
CA CYS A 46 4.64 -2.15 14.65
C CYS A 46 3.64 -2.70 13.62
N CYS A 47 4.12 -3.06 12.43
CA CYS A 47 3.24 -3.43 11.32
C CYS A 47 4.02 -4.18 10.24
N PRO A 48 3.33 -5.04 9.46
CA PRO A 48 3.93 -5.68 8.30
C PRO A 48 4.43 -4.67 7.26
N ALA A 49 5.47 -5.03 6.53
CA ALA A 49 6.07 -4.20 5.49
C ALA A 49 6.00 -4.92 4.12
N PRO A 50 4.81 -5.07 3.54
CA PRO A 50 4.69 -5.71 2.22
C PRO A 50 5.30 -4.87 1.12
N TYR A 51 5.52 -5.50 -0.04
CA TYR A 51 5.77 -4.75 -1.26
C TYR A 51 4.51 -4.04 -1.73
N GLN A 52 4.68 -2.97 -2.51
CA GLN A 52 3.54 -2.21 -3.04
C GLN A 52 2.56 -3.11 -3.81
N ALA A 53 3.08 -4.03 -4.62
CA ALA A 53 2.24 -4.95 -5.39
C ALA A 53 1.41 -5.88 -4.50
N GLU A 54 1.94 -6.29 -3.36
CA GLU A 54 1.22 -7.13 -2.39
C GLU A 54 0.06 -6.37 -1.75
N LEU A 55 0.28 -5.11 -1.36
CA LEU A 55 -0.78 -4.27 -0.81
C LEU A 55 -1.84 -3.95 -1.87
N GLN A 56 -1.43 -3.70 -3.11
CA GLN A 56 -2.34 -3.53 -4.25
C GLN A 56 -3.27 -4.73 -4.42
N GLU A 57 -2.70 -5.94 -4.38
CA GLU A 57 -3.46 -7.18 -4.49
C GLU A 57 -4.43 -7.36 -3.32
N TRP A 58 -4.00 -7.08 -2.10
CA TRP A 58 -4.85 -7.15 -0.92
C TRP A 58 -6.05 -6.20 -1.02
N LEU A 59 -5.82 -4.98 -1.48
CA LEU A 59 -6.91 -4.02 -1.70
C LEU A 59 -7.93 -4.53 -2.71
N ARG A 60 -7.47 -5.16 -3.80
CA ARG A 60 -8.37 -5.77 -4.79
C ARG A 60 -9.16 -6.92 -4.20
N ASN A 61 -8.49 -7.83 -3.50
CA ASN A 61 -9.11 -9.07 -3.05
C ASN A 61 -9.99 -8.89 -1.81
N GLU A 62 -9.55 -8.10 -0.84
CA GLU A 62 -10.29 -7.92 0.41
C GLU A 62 -11.28 -6.78 0.39
N HIS A 63 -11.02 -5.73 -0.37
CA HIS A 63 -11.85 -4.53 -0.38
C HIS A 63 -12.48 -4.22 -1.73
N GLY A 64 -12.13 -4.94 -2.78
CA GLY A 64 -12.63 -4.66 -4.12
C GLY A 64 -12.20 -3.30 -4.64
N VAL A 65 -10.99 -2.86 -4.28
CA VAL A 65 -10.46 -1.55 -4.62
C VAL A 65 -9.28 -1.71 -5.57
N SER A 66 -9.37 -1.06 -6.72
CA SER A 66 -8.29 -1.01 -7.71
C SER A 66 -7.49 0.27 -7.52
N VAL A 67 -6.18 0.15 -7.42
CA VAL A 67 -5.24 1.29 -7.44
C VAL A 67 -4.33 1.10 -8.63
N LEU A 68 -4.43 1.99 -9.60
CA LEU A 68 -3.65 1.94 -10.83
C LEU A 68 -2.83 3.21 -11.00
N VAL A 69 -1.70 3.09 -11.68
CA VAL A 69 -0.85 4.21 -12.06
C VAL A 69 -0.75 4.24 -13.58
N GLU A 70 -1.00 5.41 -14.16
CA GLU A 70 -0.93 5.60 -15.60
C GLU A 70 -0.12 6.85 -15.94
N LEU A 71 0.31 6.93 -17.19
CA LEU A 71 0.96 8.13 -17.76
C LEU A 71 -0.06 8.99 -18.46
N ASP A 72 0.04 10.31 -18.27
CA ASP A 72 -0.74 11.27 -19.05
C ASP A 72 0.03 11.70 -20.31
N ASP A 73 -0.56 12.62 -21.08
CA ASP A 73 0.03 13.14 -22.32
C ASP A 73 1.32 13.93 -22.10
N THR A 74 1.59 14.39 -20.89
CA THR A 74 2.80 15.12 -20.51
C THR A 74 3.90 14.22 -19.94
N LEU A 75 3.70 12.90 -19.98
CA LEU A 75 4.60 11.90 -19.42
C LEU A 75 4.74 11.99 -17.89
N SER A 76 3.72 12.50 -17.22
CA SER A 76 3.60 12.50 -15.76
C SER A 76 2.73 11.34 -15.32
N TYR A 77 3.10 10.70 -14.21
CA TYR A 77 2.29 9.64 -13.63
C TYR A 77 1.14 10.22 -12.81
N TYR A 78 0.02 9.54 -12.85
CA TYR A 78 -1.11 9.81 -11.96
C TYR A 78 -1.73 8.49 -11.53
N TRP A 79 -2.43 8.49 -10.39
CA TRP A 79 -3.09 7.30 -9.89
C TRP A 79 -4.61 7.41 -10.02
N ILE A 80 -5.23 6.22 -10.18
CA ILE A 80 -6.67 6.06 -10.24
C ILE A 80 -7.07 5.05 -9.18
N ILE A 81 -8.05 5.39 -8.37
CA ILE A 81 -8.66 4.48 -7.41
C ILE A 81 -10.11 4.26 -7.85
N ALA A 82 -10.50 3.01 -8.02
CA ALA A 82 -11.82 2.67 -8.50
C ALA A 82 -12.39 1.45 -7.78
N PRO A 83 -13.71 1.41 -7.54
CA PRO A 83 -14.37 0.19 -7.07
C PRO A 83 -14.40 -0.83 -8.19
N LEU A 84 -14.21 -2.11 -7.84
CA LEU A 84 -14.21 -3.21 -8.81
C LEU A 84 -15.61 -3.84 -8.97
N HIS A 85 -16.49 -3.65 -7.99
CA HIS A 85 -17.85 -4.19 -7.98
C HIS A 85 -18.73 -3.42 -6.99
N PRO A 86 -20.07 -3.61 -7.04
CA PRO A 86 -20.98 -2.85 -6.15
C PRO A 86 -20.77 -3.09 -4.65
N GLU A 87 -20.12 -4.19 -4.28
CA GLU A 87 -19.83 -4.53 -2.88
C GLU A 87 -18.46 -4.05 -2.40
N SER A 88 -17.77 -3.23 -3.22
CA SER A 88 -16.50 -2.65 -2.85
C SER A 88 -16.58 -1.82 -1.57
N SER A 89 -15.50 -1.78 -0.81
CA SER A 89 -15.38 -0.93 0.38
C SER A 89 -15.43 0.57 0.06
N ILE A 90 -15.26 0.94 -1.21
CA ILE A 90 -15.44 2.30 -1.72
C ILE A 90 -16.52 2.30 -2.80
N LEU A 91 -17.25 3.40 -2.94
CA LEU A 91 -18.32 3.51 -3.93
C LEU A 91 -18.02 4.48 -5.07
N GLU A 92 -17.00 5.28 -4.93
CA GLU A 92 -16.65 6.32 -5.90
C GLU A 92 -15.25 6.13 -6.44
N SER A 93 -15.09 6.40 -7.74
CA SER A 93 -13.78 6.47 -8.37
C SER A 93 -13.10 7.79 -8.01
N LYS A 94 -11.80 7.73 -7.79
CA LYS A 94 -11.00 8.92 -7.53
C LYS A 94 -9.79 8.93 -8.47
N ILE A 95 -9.57 10.08 -9.11
CA ILE A 95 -8.42 10.31 -9.98
C ILE A 95 -7.65 11.50 -9.41
N ALA A 96 -6.35 11.31 -9.16
CA ALA A 96 -5.46 12.40 -8.80
C ALA A 96 -4.61 12.76 -10.02
N GLN A 97 -4.95 13.85 -10.68
CA GLN A 97 -4.22 14.34 -11.86
C GLN A 97 -3.18 15.41 -11.52
N GLU A 98 -3.25 15.97 -10.32
CA GLU A 98 -2.38 17.07 -9.89
C GLU A 98 -1.07 16.62 -9.26
N VAL A 99 -0.91 15.33 -9.03
CA VAL A 99 0.29 14.82 -8.38
C VAL A 99 1.33 14.53 -9.45
N TRP A 100 2.21 15.48 -9.67
CA TRP A 100 3.38 15.23 -10.49
C TRP A 100 4.29 14.28 -9.74
N CYS A 101 4.28 13.01 -10.13
CA CYS A 101 5.19 12.01 -9.63
C CYS A 101 6.21 11.71 -10.72
N GLY A 102 7.47 12.01 -10.45
CA GLY A 102 8.55 11.71 -11.40
C GLY A 102 8.83 10.23 -11.54
N HIS A 103 8.35 9.41 -10.61
CA HIS A 103 8.59 7.97 -10.58
C HIS A 103 7.30 7.21 -10.34
N TYR A 104 7.19 6.05 -11.01
CA TYR A 104 6.04 5.16 -10.90
C TYR A 104 5.76 4.75 -9.44
N GLU A 105 6.80 4.32 -8.72
CA GLU A 105 6.63 3.84 -7.34
C GLU A 105 6.20 4.93 -6.37
N ASP A 106 6.65 6.17 -6.57
CA ASP A 106 6.22 7.30 -5.73
C ASP A 106 4.74 7.60 -5.96
N CYS A 107 4.30 7.53 -7.20
CA CYS A 107 2.89 7.71 -7.56
C CYS A 107 2.04 6.58 -6.97
N LEU A 108 2.47 5.34 -7.09
CA LEU A 108 1.77 4.19 -6.53
C LEU A 108 1.67 4.30 -5.01
N GLU A 109 2.73 4.71 -4.33
CA GLU A 109 2.73 4.92 -2.88
C GLU A 109 1.64 5.92 -2.48
N SER A 110 1.57 7.04 -3.18
CA SER A 110 0.56 8.07 -2.95
C SER A 110 -0.86 7.54 -3.17
N GLY A 111 -1.06 6.76 -4.23
CA GLY A 111 -2.34 6.14 -4.53
C GLY A 111 -2.76 5.12 -3.47
N LEU A 112 -1.83 4.30 -3.01
CA LEU A 112 -2.09 3.32 -1.96
C LEU A 112 -2.50 4.00 -0.64
N GLN A 113 -1.81 5.06 -0.25
CA GLN A 113 -2.19 5.84 0.94
C GLN A 113 -3.59 6.44 0.79
N ALA A 114 -3.88 7.03 -0.37
CA ALA A 114 -5.19 7.61 -0.63
C ALA A 114 -6.29 6.55 -0.58
N ALA A 115 -6.06 5.37 -1.15
CA ALA A 115 -7.01 4.27 -1.11
C ALA A 115 -7.28 3.79 0.32
N LEU A 116 -6.23 3.63 1.12
CA LEU A 116 -6.37 3.22 2.53
C LEU A 116 -7.19 4.22 3.33
N LYS A 117 -7.04 5.52 3.06
CA LYS A 117 -7.81 6.57 3.73
C LYS A 117 -9.29 6.58 3.33
N MET A 118 -9.63 5.96 2.20
CA MET A 118 -11.02 5.84 1.73
C MET A 118 -11.76 4.68 2.38
N LEU A 119 -11.08 3.76 3.02
CA LEU A 119 -11.69 2.58 3.64
C LEU A 119 -12.46 2.88 4.94
#